data_f10ab7e4ebfd81006b346fca1fcbb0e1
#
_entry.id   f10ab7e4ebfd81006b346fca1fcbb0e1
#
_cell.length_a   1.000
_cell.length_b   1.000
_cell.length_c   1.000
_cell.angle_alpha   90.00
_cell.angle_beta   90.00
_cell.angle_gamma   90.00
#
_symmetry.space_group_name_H-M   'P 1'
#
loop_
_entity.id
_entity.type
_entity.pdbx_description
1 polymer ?
#
loop_
_entity_poly.entity_id
_entity_poly.type
_entity_poly.pdbx_seq_one_letter_code
_entity_poly.pdbx_strand_id
1 'polypeptide(L)'
;MEWIINQLRVHPELAIFLTLFAGFWLGRLKIGKFSLGTVTSVLLVGVLVGQLNITVDGPMKAVFFLLFLFAVGYKVGPQFFRGLKKDGLPQVGFAVLMCIVSLVAPWILAKIMGYHVGEAAGLLAGSQTISAVIGVASDTINQLGISDAQKATFINAIPVAYAVTYIFGTAGSAWILASLGPKMLGGLDKVKADCKELEAQMGTSEADEPGFSPALRPVVFRAYKITNEWFGKGKKVSELETCLCKNDKRLFVERIRQRGVVKDVDPNLILRKNDEVVLSGRREFVIGEEDWIGPEVIDAQLLDFPAETLPVMVTHRTFAGETVAKIRAQKFMHGVSIRNIKRAGINVPVLSKTVVDSGDILELTGLKHEVEGAAKQMGYIDRPTNQTDMIFVGLGILLGGLFGALAIHLGGVPISLSTSGGALIAGLLFGWLRSKHPTFGGIPEPSLWVLNNVGLNMFIAVVGIAAGPSFIAGFKEVGVSLFIVGALATAIPLLAGLLMARYLFKFHPALSLGCTAGARTTTAALGAIQDAVESDTPALGYTVTYAVGNTLLIIWGVVIVLLM
;
A
#
# COMPACT_ATOMS: atom_id res chain seq x y z
N MET A 1 -14.06 -24.20 34.02
CA MET A 1 -13.16 -23.05 33.86
C MET A 1 -11.71 -23.47 34.03
N GLU A 2 -11.33 -24.09 35.12
CA GLU A 2 -9.97 -24.54 35.43
C GLU A 2 -9.38 -25.48 34.36
N TRP A 3 -10.17 -26.41 33.82
CA TRP A 3 -9.73 -27.30 32.74
C TRP A 3 -9.28 -26.53 31.49
N ILE A 4 -10.05 -25.52 31.08
CA ILE A 4 -9.69 -24.69 29.90
C ILE A 4 -8.38 -23.95 30.17
N ILE A 5 -8.24 -23.34 31.34
CA ILE A 5 -7.02 -22.61 31.73
C ILE A 5 -5.81 -23.55 31.73
N ASN A 6 -5.98 -24.76 32.25
CA ASN A 6 -4.92 -25.76 32.25
C ASN A 6 -4.54 -26.19 30.81
N GLN A 7 -5.53 -26.38 29.92
CA GLN A 7 -5.25 -26.68 28.51
C GLN A 7 -4.49 -25.56 27.83
N LEU A 8 -4.82 -24.29 28.08
CA LEU A 8 -4.10 -23.14 27.51
C LEU A 8 -2.66 -23.00 28.04
N ARG A 9 -2.38 -23.50 29.25
CA ARG A 9 -1.01 -23.55 29.80
C ARG A 9 -0.19 -24.68 29.22
N VAL A 10 -0.80 -25.84 29.00
CA VAL A 10 -0.15 -27.01 28.42
C VAL A 10 0.05 -26.83 26.91
N HIS A 11 -0.88 -26.14 26.25
CA HIS A 11 -0.93 -25.90 24.82
C HIS A 11 -0.91 -24.40 24.51
N PRO A 12 0.24 -23.71 24.65
CA PRO A 12 0.33 -22.27 24.47
C PRO A 12 -0.05 -21.81 23.05
N GLU A 13 0.04 -22.67 22.05
CA GLU A 13 -0.46 -22.44 20.70
C GLU A 13 -1.97 -22.11 20.68
N LEU A 14 -2.76 -22.77 21.53
CA LEU A 14 -4.20 -22.48 21.64
C LEU A 14 -4.45 -21.10 22.24
N ALA A 15 -3.61 -20.67 23.18
CA ALA A 15 -3.68 -19.32 23.75
C ALA A 15 -3.38 -18.25 22.70
N ILE A 16 -2.46 -18.51 21.77
CA ILE A 16 -2.17 -17.61 20.65
C ILE A 16 -3.40 -17.49 19.73
N PHE A 17 -4.04 -18.61 19.34
CA PHE A 17 -5.24 -18.58 18.51
C PHE A 17 -6.42 -17.93 19.21
N LEU A 18 -6.60 -18.16 20.51
CA LEU A 18 -7.62 -17.45 21.31
C LEU A 18 -7.38 -15.94 21.29
N THR A 19 -6.13 -15.53 21.45
CA THR A 19 -5.71 -14.13 21.43
C THR A 19 -5.98 -13.50 20.05
N LEU A 20 -5.68 -14.23 18.97
CA LEU A 20 -5.98 -13.78 17.61
C LEU A 20 -7.49 -13.62 17.41
N PHE A 21 -8.27 -14.65 17.72
CA PHE A 21 -9.73 -14.64 17.56
C PHE A 21 -10.35 -13.44 18.27
N ALA A 22 -10.12 -13.30 19.57
CA ALA A 22 -10.70 -12.23 20.37
C ALA A 22 -10.11 -10.85 19.99
N GLY A 23 -8.82 -10.77 19.66
CA GLY A 23 -8.16 -9.54 19.24
C GLY A 23 -8.64 -9.02 17.89
N PHE A 24 -8.81 -9.88 16.88
CA PHE A 24 -9.39 -9.49 15.60
C PHE A 24 -10.86 -9.10 15.71
N TRP A 25 -11.63 -9.79 16.56
CA TRP A 25 -13.01 -9.44 16.83
C TRP A 25 -13.10 -8.06 17.49
N LEU A 26 -12.33 -7.80 18.54
CA LEU A 26 -12.28 -6.52 19.23
C LEU A 26 -11.78 -5.39 18.31
N GLY A 27 -10.77 -5.66 17.47
CA GLY A 27 -10.19 -4.69 16.55
C GLY A 27 -11.12 -4.23 15.43
N ARG A 28 -12.18 -4.99 15.16
CA ARG A 28 -13.24 -4.61 14.19
C ARG A 28 -14.32 -3.72 14.81
N LEU A 29 -14.40 -3.64 16.14
CA LEU A 29 -15.37 -2.78 16.79
C LEU A 29 -15.00 -1.32 16.55
N LYS A 30 -15.98 -0.56 16.05
CA LYS A 30 -15.86 0.89 15.82
C LYS A 30 -16.66 1.62 16.90
N ILE A 31 -16.04 2.56 17.58
CA ILE A 31 -16.68 3.49 18.51
C ILE A 31 -16.70 4.85 17.80
N GLY A 32 -17.82 5.17 17.16
CA GLY A 32 -17.92 6.32 16.27
C GLY A 32 -17.02 6.15 15.03
N LYS A 33 -16.10 7.10 14.79
CA LYS A 33 -15.11 7.05 13.71
C LYS A 33 -13.78 6.36 14.11
N PHE A 34 -13.63 5.98 15.38
CA PHE A 34 -12.41 5.41 15.92
C PHE A 34 -12.47 3.88 16.02
N SER A 35 -11.37 3.22 15.69
CA SER A 35 -11.14 1.79 15.90
C SER A 35 -9.75 1.61 16.49
N LEU A 36 -9.62 0.72 17.46
CA LEU A 36 -8.32 0.38 18.08
C LEU A 36 -7.35 -0.27 17.06
N GLY A 37 -7.90 -0.82 15.99
CA GLY A 37 -7.13 -1.61 15.03
C GLY A 37 -6.78 -3.00 15.55
N THR A 38 -6.48 -3.93 14.63
CA THR A 38 -6.26 -5.34 14.96
C THR A 38 -5.02 -5.56 15.82
N VAL A 39 -3.92 -4.89 15.51
CA VAL A 39 -2.62 -5.09 16.19
C VAL A 39 -2.69 -4.72 17.67
N THR A 40 -3.24 -3.52 17.98
CA THR A 40 -3.39 -3.08 19.37
C THR A 40 -4.37 -3.97 20.14
N SER A 41 -5.48 -4.34 19.51
CA SER A 41 -6.48 -5.22 20.12
C SER A 41 -5.92 -6.61 20.41
N VAL A 42 -5.14 -7.19 19.49
CA VAL A 42 -4.45 -8.47 19.70
C VAL A 42 -3.45 -8.36 20.85
N LEU A 43 -2.69 -7.25 20.94
CA LEU A 43 -1.77 -7.02 22.05
C LEU A 43 -2.52 -6.98 23.39
N LEU A 44 -3.59 -6.18 23.50
CA LEU A 44 -4.35 -6.05 24.74
C LEU A 44 -5.02 -7.36 25.16
N VAL A 45 -5.60 -8.09 24.22
CA VAL A 45 -6.15 -9.43 24.50
C VAL A 45 -5.02 -10.38 24.91
N GLY A 46 -3.86 -10.33 24.27
CA GLY A 46 -2.68 -11.10 24.64
C GLY A 46 -2.24 -10.81 26.07
N VAL A 47 -2.21 -9.55 26.48
CA VAL A 47 -1.94 -9.14 27.86
C VAL A 47 -2.95 -9.73 28.85
N LEU A 48 -4.25 -9.73 28.51
CA LEU A 48 -5.27 -10.36 29.34
C LEU A 48 -5.11 -11.86 29.46
N VAL A 49 -4.84 -12.55 28.33
CA VAL A 49 -4.59 -14.00 28.31
C VAL A 49 -3.30 -14.33 29.08
N GLY A 50 -2.29 -13.47 28.99
CA GLY A 50 -1.02 -13.61 29.72
C GLY A 50 -1.16 -13.56 31.23
N GLN A 51 -2.23 -12.92 31.78
CA GLN A 51 -2.51 -12.97 33.22
C GLN A 51 -2.74 -14.41 33.73
N LEU A 52 -3.00 -15.36 32.84
CA LEU A 52 -3.13 -16.77 33.17
C LEU A 52 -1.78 -17.46 33.37
N ASN A 53 -0.65 -16.74 33.35
CA ASN A 53 0.72 -17.27 33.48
C ASN A 53 1.04 -18.35 32.43
N ILE A 54 0.78 -18.03 31.16
CA ILE A 54 1.10 -18.87 30.02
C ILE A 54 2.48 -18.51 29.50
N THR A 55 3.36 -19.51 29.33
CA THR A 55 4.68 -19.33 28.74
C THR A 55 4.67 -19.77 27.28
N VAL A 56 5.20 -18.94 26.39
CA VAL A 56 5.31 -19.24 24.94
C VAL A 56 6.78 -19.29 24.56
N ASP A 57 7.16 -20.31 23.79
CA ASP A 57 8.55 -20.52 23.37
C ASP A 57 9.04 -19.43 22.41
N GLY A 58 10.30 -18.99 22.63
CA GLY A 58 10.96 -17.96 21.83
C GLY A 58 11.04 -18.24 20.31
N PRO A 59 11.35 -19.46 19.86
CA PRO A 59 11.42 -19.80 18.43
C PRO A 59 10.12 -19.56 17.67
N MET A 60 8.96 -19.82 18.28
CA MET A 60 7.66 -19.58 17.65
C MET A 60 7.46 -18.10 17.33
N LYS A 61 7.78 -17.22 18.28
CA LYS A 61 7.78 -15.77 18.11
C LYS A 61 8.64 -15.33 16.91
N ALA A 62 9.87 -15.88 16.83
CA ALA A 62 10.84 -15.53 15.79
C ALA A 62 10.35 -15.92 14.39
N VAL A 63 9.80 -17.12 14.21
CA VAL A 63 9.30 -17.60 12.91
C VAL A 63 8.23 -16.65 12.34
N PHE A 64 7.22 -16.31 13.14
CA PHE A 64 6.16 -15.41 12.68
C PHE A 64 6.68 -14.01 12.37
N PHE A 65 7.65 -13.53 13.14
CA PHE A 65 8.24 -12.21 12.92
C PHE A 65 9.08 -12.15 11.65
N LEU A 66 9.85 -13.19 11.34
CA LEU A 66 10.63 -13.29 10.10
C LEU A 66 9.73 -13.33 8.87
N LEU A 67 8.65 -14.13 8.90
CA LEU A 67 7.65 -14.18 7.82
C LEU A 67 7.03 -12.80 7.58
N PHE A 68 6.65 -12.11 8.65
CA PHE A 68 6.09 -10.76 8.59
C PHE A 68 7.09 -9.77 7.97
N LEU A 69 8.31 -9.69 8.46
CA LEU A 69 9.29 -8.72 7.97
C LEU A 69 9.70 -8.97 6.53
N PHE A 70 9.87 -10.23 6.14
CA PHE A 70 10.10 -10.58 4.74
C PHE A 70 8.94 -10.11 3.84
N ALA A 71 7.69 -10.37 4.25
CA ALA A 71 6.50 -9.97 3.49
C ALA A 71 6.39 -8.43 3.36
N VAL A 72 6.68 -7.70 4.43
CA VAL A 72 6.74 -6.23 4.41
C VAL A 72 7.80 -5.75 3.43
N GLY A 73 9.03 -6.27 3.55
CA GLY A 73 10.13 -5.93 2.64
C GLY A 73 9.78 -6.21 1.19
N TYR A 74 9.26 -7.40 0.90
CA TYR A 74 8.86 -7.80 -0.44
C TYR A 74 7.83 -6.85 -1.06
N LYS A 75 6.82 -6.45 -0.29
CA LYS A 75 5.78 -5.53 -0.75
C LYS A 75 6.33 -4.15 -1.10
N VAL A 76 7.22 -3.60 -0.29
CA VAL A 76 7.73 -2.23 -0.47
C VAL A 76 8.98 -2.14 -1.34
N GLY A 77 9.66 -3.27 -1.60
CA GLY A 77 10.93 -3.33 -2.33
C GLY A 77 10.93 -2.61 -3.67
N PRO A 78 9.98 -2.86 -4.59
CA PRO A 78 9.93 -2.19 -5.88
C PRO A 78 9.86 -0.66 -5.76
N GLN A 79 9.13 -0.15 -4.76
CA GLN A 79 8.94 1.29 -4.54
C GLN A 79 10.16 1.93 -3.89
N PHE A 80 10.81 1.22 -2.96
CA PHE A 80 12.04 1.66 -2.32
C PHE A 80 13.13 1.93 -3.37
N PHE A 81 13.41 0.95 -4.24
CA PHE A 81 14.42 1.12 -5.29
C PHE A 81 14.01 2.09 -6.40
N ARG A 82 12.71 2.27 -6.65
CA ARG A 82 12.21 3.31 -7.56
C ARG A 82 12.50 4.70 -7.01
N GLY A 83 12.24 4.94 -5.73
CA GLY A 83 12.47 6.22 -5.08
C GLY A 83 13.92 6.70 -5.21
N LEU A 84 14.88 5.79 -5.35
CA LEU A 84 16.29 6.12 -5.56
C LEU A 84 16.61 6.64 -6.97
N LYS A 85 15.66 6.68 -7.91
CA LYS A 85 15.82 7.32 -9.21
C LYS A 85 15.68 8.84 -9.09
N LYS A 86 16.20 9.61 -10.09
CA LYS A 86 16.27 11.08 -10.08
C LYS A 86 14.96 11.77 -9.72
N ASP A 87 13.83 11.27 -10.25
CA ASP A 87 12.51 11.90 -10.05
C ASP A 87 11.93 11.66 -8.65
N GLY A 88 12.36 10.61 -7.96
CA GLY A 88 11.96 10.29 -6.58
C GLY A 88 12.89 10.85 -5.50
N LEU A 89 14.10 11.31 -5.86
CA LEU A 89 15.11 11.75 -4.90
C LEU A 89 14.65 12.82 -3.91
N PRO A 90 13.88 13.86 -4.30
CA PRO A 90 13.37 14.83 -3.33
C PRO A 90 12.46 14.19 -2.29
N GLN A 91 11.61 13.24 -2.68
CA GLN A 91 10.72 12.52 -1.78
C GLN A 91 11.50 11.58 -0.85
N VAL A 92 12.55 10.92 -1.37
CA VAL A 92 13.48 10.11 -0.54
C VAL A 92 14.22 10.98 0.46
N GLY A 93 14.79 12.10 0.02
CA GLY A 93 15.48 13.04 0.91
C GLY A 93 14.57 13.56 2.02
N PHE A 94 13.33 13.91 1.67
CA PHE A 94 12.31 14.28 2.64
C PHE A 94 12.03 13.13 3.63
N ALA A 95 11.81 11.91 3.14
CA ALA A 95 11.50 10.75 3.99
C ALA A 95 12.65 10.44 4.94
N VAL A 96 13.90 10.51 4.50
CA VAL A 96 15.09 10.32 5.35
C VAL A 96 15.13 11.35 6.46
N LEU A 97 14.99 12.64 6.15
CA LEU A 97 14.98 13.70 7.16
C LEU A 97 13.81 13.53 8.13
N MET A 98 12.63 13.19 7.62
CA MET A 98 11.46 12.93 8.45
C MET A 98 11.69 11.75 9.40
N CYS A 99 12.30 10.65 8.92
CA CYS A 99 12.65 9.49 9.74
C CYS A 99 13.69 9.84 10.82
N ILE A 100 14.66 10.72 10.54
CA ILE A 100 15.61 11.21 11.54
C ILE A 100 14.87 11.97 12.64
N VAL A 101 13.98 12.90 12.30
CA VAL A 101 13.17 13.62 13.29
C VAL A 101 12.29 12.64 14.08
N SER A 102 11.73 11.62 13.41
CA SER A 102 10.92 10.57 14.03
C SER A 102 11.69 9.66 14.98
N LEU A 103 13.01 9.59 14.89
CA LEU A 103 13.89 8.95 15.86
C LEU A 103 14.29 9.91 16.99
N VAL A 104 14.75 11.11 16.61
CA VAL A 104 15.35 12.08 17.55
C VAL A 104 14.31 12.59 18.55
N ALA A 105 13.08 12.86 18.12
CA ALA A 105 12.04 13.38 19.00
C ALA A 105 11.67 12.37 20.13
N PRO A 106 11.32 11.10 19.87
CA PRO A 106 11.09 10.11 20.92
C PRO A 106 12.33 9.88 21.79
N TRP A 107 13.53 9.86 21.19
CA TRP A 107 14.79 9.66 21.93
C TRP A 107 15.04 10.79 22.93
N ILE A 108 14.93 12.05 22.53
CA ILE A 108 15.11 13.21 23.42
C ILE A 108 14.05 13.18 24.53
N LEU A 109 12.79 12.93 24.17
CA LEU A 109 11.68 12.86 25.14
C LEU A 109 11.91 11.72 26.16
N ALA A 110 12.38 10.55 25.70
CA ALA A 110 12.70 9.43 26.57
C ALA A 110 13.84 9.77 27.55
N LYS A 111 14.89 10.46 27.08
CA LYS A 111 16.01 10.92 27.94
C LYS A 111 15.54 11.95 28.97
N ILE A 112 14.70 12.92 28.59
CA ILE A 112 14.16 13.94 29.50
C ILE A 112 13.30 13.29 30.62
N MET A 113 12.50 12.27 30.24
CA MET A 113 11.63 11.58 31.18
C MET A 113 12.33 10.50 32.02
N GLY A 114 13.60 10.20 31.71
CA GLY A 114 14.35 9.14 32.39
C GLY A 114 13.86 7.73 32.06
N TYR A 115 13.23 7.54 30.91
CA TYR A 115 12.77 6.23 30.45
C TYR A 115 13.98 5.31 30.15
N HIS A 116 13.82 4.04 30.42
CA HIS A 116 14.83 3.05 30.05
C HIS A 116 14.60 2.54 28.59
N VAL A 117 15.53 1.70 28.14
CA VAL A 117 15.59 1.19 26.75
C VAL A 117 14.25 0.65 26.23
N GLY A 118 13.54 -0.14 27.06
CA GLY A 118 12.27 -0.78 26.64
C GLY A 118 11.15 0.23 26.43
N GLU A 119 11.02 1.19 27.35
CA GLU A 119 10.01 2.26 27.23
C GLU A 119 10.32 3.18 26.04
N ALA A 120 11.57 3.52 25.81
CA ALA A 120 11.98 4.34 24.66
C ALA A 120 11.69 3.64 23.33
N ALA A 121 11.98 2.34 23.23
CA ALA A 121 11.66 1.54 22.05
C ALA A 121 10.14 1.42 21.82
N GLY A 122 9.36 1.21 22.89
CA GLY A 122 7.91 1.17 22.82
C GLY A 122 7.29 2.53 22.46
N LEU A 123 7.84 3.63 23.00
CA LEU A 123 7.46 5.00 22.64
C LEU A 123 7.69 5.27 21.14
N LEU A 124 8.86 4.91 20.61
CA LEU A 124 9.16 5.00 19.18
C LEU A 124 8.16 4.18 18.36
N ALA A 125 7.98 2.90 18.70
CA ALA A 125 7.10 1.99 17.99
C ALA A 125 5.65 2.48 17.93
N GLY A 126 5.09 2.93 19.06
CA GLY A 126 3.71 3.36 19.16
C GLY A 126 3.48 4.74 18.55
N SER A 127 4.30 5.73 18.91
CA SER A 127 4.17 7.08 18.37
C SER A 127 4.34 7.15 16.86
N GLN A 128 5.18 6.29 16.27
CA GLN A 128 5.39 6.20 14.82
C GLN A 128 4.51 5.14 14.13
N THR A 129 3.64 4.44 14.88
CA THR A 129 2.74 3.38 14.36
C THR A 129 3.48 2.23 13.65
N ILE A 130 4.70 1.92 14.05
CA ILE A 130 5.56 0.91 13.44
C ILE A 130 5.79 -0.29 14.36
N SER A 131 4.84 -1.22 14.38
CA SER A 131 4.83 -2.39 15.27
C SER A 131 6.05 -3.30 15.11
N ALA A 132 6.68 -3.30 13.94
CA ALA A 132 7.90 -4.06 13.66
C ALA A 132 9.06 -3.70 14.61
N VAL A 133 9.12 -2.47 15.10
CA VAL A 133 10.13 -2.01 16.07
C VAL A 133 10.09 -2.84 17.35
N ILE A 134 8.93 -3.31 17.80
CA ILE A 134 8.80 -4.15 19.00
C ILE A 134 9.71 -5.38 18.91
N GLY A 135 9.69 -6.06 17.76
CA GLY A 135 10.50 -7.25 17.57
C GLY A 135 11.98 -6.93 17.37
N VAL A 136 12.28 -5.97 16.49
CA VAL A 136 13.66 -5.57 16.22
C VAL A 136 14.37 -5.05 17.47
N ALA A 137 13.68 -4.23 18.28
CA ALA A 137 14.22 -3.77 19.56
C ALA A 137 14.39 -4.92 20.56
N SER A 138 13.42 -5.85 20.64
CA SER A 138 13.55 -7.04 21.50
C SER A 138 14.75 -7.90 21.12
N ASP A 139 14.95 -8.14 19.81
CA ASP A 139 16.08 -8.91 19.31
C ASP A 139 17.42 -8.22 19.63
N THR A 140 17.46 -6.89 19.50
CA THR A 140 18.65 -6.09 19.81
C THR A 140 18.94 -6.12 21.32
N ILE A 141 17.94 -5.97 22.19
CA ILE A 141 18.09 -6.06 23.65
C ILE A 141 18.64 -7.44 24.05
N ASN A 142 18.19 -8.53 23.41
CA ASN A 142 18.69 -9.87 23.67
C ASN A 142 20.20 -10.04 23.37
N GLN A 143 20.74 -9.21 22.46
CA GLN A 143 22.17 -9.21 22.10
C GLN A 143 23.03 -8.35 23.02
N LEU A 144 22.42 -7.50 23.88
CA LEU A 144 23.19 -6.67 24.82
C LEU A 144 23.89 -7.53 25.88
N GLY A 145 25.08 -7.10 26.31
CA GLY A 145 25.86 -7.74 27.35
C GLY A 145 25.38 -7.50 28.80
N ILE A 146 24.05 -7.43 29.01
CA ILE A 146 23.40 -7.21 30.31
C ILE A 146 22.79 -8.50 30.86
N SER A 147 22.39 -8.50 32.14
CA SER A 147 21.78 -9.68 32.77
C SER A 147 20.44 -10.05 32.14
N ASP A 148 20.07 -11.34 32.13
CA ASP A 148 18.82 -11.82 31.57
C ASP A 148 17.58 -11.21 32.26
N ALA A 149 17.69 -10.91 33.56
CA ALA A 149 16.65 -10.21 34.32
C ALA A 149 16.41 -8.80 33.78
N GLN A 150 17.48 -8.06 33.47
CA GLN A 150 17.38 -6.72 32.88
C GLN A 150 16.82 -6.79 31.46
N LYS A 151 17.27 -7.77 30.63
CA LYS A 151 16.70 -8.00 29.30
C LYS A 151 15.20 -8.22 29.37
N ALA A 152 14.75 -9.10 30.25
CA ALA A 152 13.34 -9.39 30.46
C ALA A 152 12.56 -8.13 30.87
N THR A 153 13.08 -7.32 31.79
CA THR A 153 12.46 -6.06 32.22
C THR A 153 12.28 -5.10 31.03
N PHE A 154 13.33 -4.89 30.24
CA PHE A 154 13.27 -3.98 29.11
C PHE A 154 12.32 -4.48 28.02
N ILE A 155 12.38 -5.77 27.67
CA ILE A 155 11.51 -6.37 26.64
C ILE A 155 10.03 -6.29 27.07
N ASN A 156 9.72 -6.52 28.34
CA ASN A 156 8.35 -6.47 28.86
C ASN A 156 7.78 -5.03 28.94
N ALA A 157 8.62 -4.00 29.00
CA ALA A 157 8.21 -2.61 28.98
C ALA A 157 7.80 -2.11 27.58
N ILE A 158 8.36 -2.70 26.51
CA ILE A 158 8.07 -2.29 25.12
C ILE A 158 6.56 -2.35 24.82
N PRO A 159 5.82 -3.46 25.09
CA PRO A 159 4.39 -3.54 24.82
C PRO A 159 3.55 -2.53 25.59
N VAL A 160 3.93 -2.19 26.81
CA VAL A 160 3.26 -1.19 27.62
C VAL A 160 3.34 0.18 26.95
N ALA A 161 4.56 0.62 26.67
CA ALA A 161 4.80 1.90 26.03
C ALA A 161 4.18 1.98 24.63
N TYR A 162 4.26 0.90 23.85
CA TYR A 162 3.64 0.79 22.53
C TYR A 162 2.12 0.96 22.62
N ALA A 163 1.43 0.19 23.48
CA ALA A 163 -0.03 0.21 23.56
C ALA A 163 -0.57 1.60 23.91
N VAL A 164 0.06 2.27 24.88
CA VAL A 164 -0.34 3.61 25.31
C VAL A 164 -0.13 4.66 24.22
N THR A 165 1.03 4.64 23.57
CA THR A 165 1.43 5.69 22.62
C THR A 165 0.84 5.49 21.21
N TYR A 166 0.49 4.25 20.85
CA TYR A 166 -0.11 3.90 19.56
C TYR A 166 -1.50 4.52 19.36
N ILE A 167 -2.26 4.70 20.44
CA ILE A 167 -3.61 5.30 20.38
C ILE A 167 -3.53 6.69 19.74
N PHE A 168 -2.67 7.54 20.28
CA PHE A 168 -2.46 8.88 19.72
C PHE A 168 -1.65 8.82 18.43
N GLY A 169 -0.70 7.90 18.32
CA GLY A 169 0.05 7.64 17.08
C GLY A 169 -0.84 7.46 15.87
N THR A 170 -1.96 6.74 16.01
CA THR A 170 -2.91 6.51 14.91
C THR A 170 -3.94 7.63 14.79
N ALA A 171 -4.73 7.86 15.84
CA ALA A 171 -5.83 8.83 15.83
C ALA A 171 -5.32 10.26 15.71
N GLY A 172 -4.25 10.61 16.44
CA GLY A 172 -3.62 11.92 16.40
C GLY A 172 -3.00 12.23 15.05
N SER A 173 -2.33 11.25 14.42
CA SER A 173 -1.76 11.44 13.07
C SER A 173 -2.84 11.70 12.03
N ALA A 174 -3.92 10.93 12.05
CA ALA A 174 -5.05 11.15 11.14
C ALA A 174 -5.68 12.53 11.35
N TRP A 175 -5.91 12.91 12.60
CA TRP A 175 -6.46 14.24 12.94
C TRP A 175 -5.51 15.38 12.54
N ILE A 176 -4.23 15.29 12.88
CA ILE A 176 -3.24 16.33 12.55
C ILE A 176 -3.16 16.51 11.03
N LEU A 177 -3.01 15.43 10.27
CA LEU A 177 -2.80 15.52 8.83
C LEU A 177 -4.07 15.86 8.04
N ALA A 178 -5.25 15.43 8.49
CA ALA A 178 -6.52 15.75 7.81
C ALA A 178 -7.12 17.11 8.20
N SER A 179 -6.79 17.63 9.41
CA SER A 179 -7.41 18.87 9.91
C SER A 179 -6.42 20.01 10.05
N LEU A 180 -5.29 19.80 10.75
CA LEU A 180 -4.28 20.83 11.00
C LEU A 180 -3.37 21.01 9.79
N GLY A 181 -3.01 19.91 9.10
CA GLY A 181 -2.17 19.93 7.91
C GLY A 181 -2.68 20.87 6.82
N PRO A 182 -3.94 20.75 6.35
CA PRO A 182 -4.50 21.67 5.38
C PRO A 182 -4.48 23.13 5.85
N LYS A 183 -4.77 23.39 7.15
CA LYS A 183 -4.69 24.75 7.71
C LYS A 183 -3.29 25.34 7.62
N MET A 184 -2.26 24.55 7.91
CA MET A 184 -0.85 24.97 7.79
C MET A 184 -0.43 25.19 6.34
N LEU A 185 -1.09 24.55 5.38
CA LEU A 185 -0.81 24.66 3.94
C LEU A 185 -1.63 25.74 3.22
N GLY A 186 -2.44 26.50 3.95
CA GLY A 186 -3.18 27.64 3.42
C GLY A 186 -4.70 27.54 3.49
N GLY A 187 -5.22 26.51 4.18
CA GLY A 187 -6.64 26.25 4.37
C GLY A 187 -7.14 25.06 3.55
N LEU A 188 -8.20 24.40 4.05
CA LEU A 188 -8.74 23.19 3.42
C LEU A 188 -9.26 23.46 2.00
N ASP A 189 -9.98 24.57 1.81
CA ASP A 189 -10.56 24.91 0.51
C ASP A 189 -9.47 25.19 -0.53
N LYS A 190 -8.37 25.84 -0.11
CA LYS A 190 -7.22 26.05 -0.97
C LYS A 190 -6.55 24.73 -1.34
N VAL A 191 -6.32 23.84 -0.38
CA VAL A 191 -5.72 22.52 -0.67
C VAL A 191 -6.61 21.69 -1.60
N LYS A 192 -7.94 21.75 -1.43
CA LYS A 192 -8.89 21.14 -2.38
C LYS A 192 -8.77 21.72 -3.78
N ALA A 193 -8.66 23.06 -3.89
CA ALA A 193 -8.47 23.72 -5.18
C ALA A 193 -7.13 23.33 -5.82
N ASP A 194 -6.05 23.35 -5.03
CA ASP A 194 -4.71 22.93 -5.47
C ASP A 194 -4.71 21.46 -5.94
N CYS A 195 -5.46 20.54 -5.25
CA CYS A 195 -5.62 19.16 -5.69
C CYS A 195 -6.31 19.08 -7.06
N LYS A 196 -7.43 19.80 -7.24
CA LYS A 196 -8.15 19.85 -8.52
C LYS A 196 -7.31 20.46 -9.65
N GLU A 197 -6.52 21.48 -9.34
CA GLU A 197 -5.59 22.06 -10.31
C GLU A 197 -4.52 21.05 -10.72
N LEU A 198 -3.94 20.30 -9.75
CA LEU A 198 -2.98 19.25 -10.03
C LEU A 198 -3.59 18.14 -10.89
N GLU A 199 -4.81 17.71 -10.60
CA GLU A 199 -5.56 16.76 -11.41
C GLU A 199 -5.80 17.27 -12.83
N ALA A 200 -6.22 18.54 -12.96
CA ALA A 200 -6.40 19.17 -14.27
C ALA A 200 -5.08 19.28 -15.06
N GLN A 201 -3.97 19.58 -14.39
CA GLN A 201 -2.64 19.60 -15.02
C GLN A 201 -2.15 18.20 -15.44
N MET A 202 -2.59 17.16 -14.75
CA MET A 202 -2.29 15.75 -15.07
C MET A 202 -3.17 15.20 -16.20
N GLY A 203 -4.20 15.94 -16.59
CA GLY A 203 -5.13 15.58 -17.66
C GLY A 203 -6.56 15.44 -17.11
N THR A 204 -7.50 16.14 -17.73
CA THR A 204 -8.90 16.10 -17.33
C THR A 204 -9.46 14.69 -17.26
N SER A 205 -9.86 14.30 -16.07
CA SER A 205 -10.97 13.40 -15.91
C SER A 205 -12.21 14.24 -16.22
N GLU A 206 -12.81 14.09 -17.40
CA GLU A 206 -14.07 14.75 -17.69
C GLU A 206 -15.11 14.34 -16.64
N ALA A 207 -15.73 15.36 -16.05
CA ALA A 207 -16.92 15.35 -15.20
C ALA A 207 -16.78 14.61 -13.85
N ASP A 208 -16.25 15.30 -12.86
CA ASP A 208 -16.72 15.16 -11.49
C ASP A 208 -17.93 16.11 -11.31
N GLU A 209 -19.12 15.61 -11.57
CA GLU A 209 -20.32 16.20 -10.98
C GLU A 209 -20.29 15.90 -9.46
N PRO A 210 -20.62 16.90 -8.61
CA PRO A 210 -20.65 16.72 -7.17
C PRO A 210 -21.60 15.59 -6.77
N GLY A 211 -21.09 14.51 -6.18
CA GLY A 211 -21.86 13.37 -5.73
C GLY A 211 -21.57 12.08 -6.50
N PHE A 212 -20.79 12.09 -7.57
CA PHE A 212 -20.27 10.91 -8.21
C PHE A 212 -18.86 10.59 -7.71
N SER A 213 -18.73 9.63 -6.85
CA SER A 213 -17.54 8.81 -6.75
C SER A 213 -17.24 8.25 -8.14
N PRO A 214 -16.00 8.26 -8.68
CA PRO A 214 -15.69 7.58 -9.93
C PRO A 214 -15.78 6.07 -9.68
N ALA A 215 -17.01 5.58 -9.57
CA ALA A 215 -17.28 4.17 -9.70
C ALA A 215 -16.72 3.82 -11.06
N LEU A 216 -15.66 3.00 -11.07
CA LEU A 216 -15.06 2.32 -12.20
C LEU A 216 -15.86 2.54 -13.46
N ARG A 217 -15.46 3.51 -14.31
CA ARG A 217 -16.18 3.81 -15.56
C ARG A 217 -16.08 2.56 -16.42
N PRO A 218 -17.13 1.71 -16.48
CA PRO A 218 -17.02 0.44 -17.16
C PRO A 218 -16.86 0.71 -18.65
N VAL A 219 -15.88 0.04 -19.25
CA VAL A 219 -15.90 -0.14 -20.69
C VAL A 219 -17.12 -1.01 -20.98
N VAL A 220 -18.02 -0.52 -21.82
CA VAL A 220 -19.22 -1.23 -22.22
C VAL A 220 -19.15 -1.55 -23.71
N PHE A 221 -19.84 -2.62 -24.08
CA PHE A 221 -20.00 -3.05 -25.45
C PHE A 221 -21.46 -2.91 -25.81
N ARG A 222 -21.75 -2.20 -26.92
CA ARG A 222 -23.11 -1.99 -27.43
C ARG A 222 -23.15 -2.23 -28.91
N ALA A 223 -24.23 -2.86 -29.37
CA ALA A 223 -24.46 -3.10 -30.79
C ALA A 223 -25.40 -2.06 -31.35
N TYR A 224 -25.07 -1.52 -32.51
CA TYR A 224 -25.85 -0.51 -33.21
C TYR A 224 -26.13 -0.93 -34.65
N LYS A 225 -27.32 -0.66 -35.15
CA LYS A 225 -27.66 -0.81 -36.56
C LYS A 225 -27.37 0.51 -37.28
N ILE A 226 -26.55 0.44 -38.32
CA ILE A 226 -26.17 1.62 -39.09
C ILE A 226 -27.36 2.11 -39.91
N THR A 227 -27.85 3.33 -39.61
CA THR A 227 -28.93 3.97 -40.33
C THR A 227 -28.54 5.31 -40.97
N ASN A 228 -27.45 5.91 -40.50
CA ASN A 228 -26.99 7.23 -40.96
C ASN A 228 -26.61 7.21 -42.45
N GLU A 229 -27.04 8.25 -43.18
CA GLU A 229 -26.74 8.46 -44.62
C GLU A 229 -25.26 8.63 -44.92
N TRP A 230 -24.42 8.98 -43.91
CA TRP A 230 -22.96 9.05 -44.07
C TRP A 230 -22.34 7.75 -44.57
N PHE A 231 -22.95 6.61 -44.26
CA PHE A 231 -22.54 5.28 -44.71
C PHE A 231 -23.09 4.88 -46.08
N GLY A 232 -23.92 5.72 -46.74
CA GLY A 232 -24.60 5.38 -47.98
C GLY A 232 -23.70 4.99 -49.14
N LYS A 233 -22.52 5.62 -49.26
CA LYS A 233 -21.48 5.28 -50.24
C LYS A 233 -20.48 4.23 -49.76
N GLY A 234 -20.67 3.68 -48.58
CA GLY A 234 -19.70 2.81 -47.88
C GLY A 234 -18.58 3.61 -47.21
N LYS A 235 -18.24 3.23 -46.00
CA LYS A 235 -17.15 3.84 -45.21
C LYS A 235 -16.28 2.77 -44.60
N LYS A 236 -14.96 2.99 -44.56
CA LYS A 236 -14.05 2.07 -43.89
C LYS A 236 -14.25 2.12 -42.38
N VAL A 237 -14.01 0.99 -41.73
CA VAL A 237 -13.98 0.94 -40.24
C VAL A 237 -13.03 1.96 -39.68
N SER A 238 -11.82 2.10 -40.24
CA SER A 238 -10.83 3.09 -39.82
C SER A 238 -11.32 4.55 -39.95
N GLU A 239 -12.18 4.86 -40.94
CA GLU A 239 -12.79 6.18 -41.07
C GLU A 239 -13.82 6.43 -39.97
N LEU A 240 -14.62 5.40 -39.63
CA LEU A 240 -15.59 5.46 -38.54
C LEU A 240 -14.86 5.68 -37.20
N GLU A 241 -13.87 4.87 -36.89
CA GLU A 241 -13.09 5.02 -35.65
C GLU A 241 -12.41 6.38 -35.55
N THR A 242 -11.84 6.88 -36.65
CA THR A 242 -11.27 8.22 -36.70
C THR A 242 -12.32 9.31 -36.38
N CYS A 243 -13.55 9.09 -36.83
CA CYS A 243 -14.66 10.01 -36.53
C CYS A 243 -15.11 9.93 -35.06
N LEU A 244 -15.18 8.72 -34.52
CA LEU A 244 -15.58 8.44 -33.15
C LEU A 244 -14.52 8.82 -32.10
N CYS A 245 -13.24 8.81 -32.48
CA CYS A 245 -12.11 9.13 -31.59
C CYS A 245 -11.77 10.64 -31.51
N LYS A 246 -12.70 11.53 -31.88
CA LYS A 246 -12.54 12.98 -31.73
C LYS A 246 -12.74 13.40 -30.26
N ASN A 247 -12.08 14.48 -29.85
CA ASN A 247 -12.25 15.09 -28.52
C ASN A 247 -11.99 14.14 -27.33
N ASP A 248 -10.87 13.38 -27.39
CA ASP A 248 -10.47 12.39 -26.34
C ASP A 248 -11.45 11.23 -26.11
N LYS A 249 -12.50 11.12 -26.94
CA LYS A 249 -13.34 9.93 -26.99
C LYS A 249 -12.53 8.78 -27.58
N ARG A 250 -12.61 7.61 -26.96
CA ARG A 250 -12.00 6.36 -27.47
C ARG A 250 -13.08 5.32 -27.62
N LEU A 251 -13.59 5.23 -28.83
CA LEU A 251 -14.59 4.26 -29.23
C LEU A 251 -14.01 3.41 -30.35
N PHE A 252 -14.10 2.08 -30.21
CA PHE A 252 -13.57 1.13 -31.16
C PHE A 252 -14.68 0.22 -31.66
N VAL A 253 -14.53 -0.22 -32.91
CA VAL A 253 -15.40 -1.21 -33.52
C VAL A 253 -14.85 -2.60 -33.18
N GLU A 254 -15.62 -3.42 -32.50
CA GLU A 254 -15.16 -4.73 -32.01
C GLU A 254 -15.68 -5.90 -32.85
N ARG A 255 -16.87 -5.73 -33.43
CA ARG A 255 -17.52 -6.76 -34.25
C ARG A 255 -18.47 -6.13 -35.24
N ILE A 256 -18.68 -6.84 -36.34
CA ILE A 256 -19.53 -6.36 -37.41
C ILE A 256 -20.39 -7.51 -37.91
N ARG A 257 -21.67 -7.23 -38.16
CA ARG A 257 -22.55 -8.15 -38.93
C ARG A 257 -22.91 -7.51 -40.25
N GLN A 258 -22.56 -8.21 -41.34
CA GLN A 258 -22.94 -7.82 -42.71
C GLN A 258 -23.74 -8.94 -43.35
N ARG A 259 -24.94 -8.61 -43.86
CA ARG A 259 -25.84 -9.59 -44.52
C ARG A 259 -26.06 -10.85 -43.66
N GLY A 260 -26.23 -10.69 -42.36
CA GLY A 260 -26.47 -11.79 -41.42
C GLY A 260 -25.22 -12.58 -40.98
N VAL A 261 -24.04 -12.30 -41.55
CA VAL A 261 -22.77 -12.96 -41.19
C VAL A 261 -21.98 -12.09 -40.24
N VAL A 262 -21.62 -12.62 -39.06
CA VAL A 262 -20.73 -11.97 -38.11
C VAL A 262 -19.29 -12.10 -38.59
N LYS A 263 -18.54 -10.99 -38.58
CA LYS A 263 -17.16 -10.91 -39.03
C LYS A 263 -16.31 -10.25 -37.97
N ASP A 264 -15.05 -10.67 -37.91
CA ASP A 264 -14.03 -9.95 -37.17
C ASP A 264 -13.69 -8.61 -37.83
N VAL A 265 -13.22 -7.66 -37.05
CA VAL A 265 -12.97 -6.31 -37.54
C VAL A 265 -11.68 -6.25 -38.35
N ASP A 266 -11.75 -5.70 -39.55
CA ASP A 266 -10.63 -5.27 -40.37
C ASP A 266 -10.76 -3.75 -40.59
N PRO A 267 -9.71 -2.95 -40.31
CA PRO A 267 -9.72 -1.50 -40.52
C PRO A 267 -10.12 -1.06 -41.93
N ASN A 268 -9.91 -1.91 -42.94
CA ASN A 268 -10.27 -1.65 -44.35
C ASN A 268 -11.66 -2.16 -44.74
N LEU A 269 -12.36 -2.86 -43.84
CA LEU A 269 -13.71 -3.36 -44.12
C LEU A 269 -14.65 -2.18 -44.35
N ILE A 270 -15.47 -2.30 -45.41
CA ILE A 270 -16.42 -1.26 -45.79
C ILE A 270 -17.77 -1.50 -45.11
N LEU A 271 -18.16 -0.57 -44.27
CA LEU A 271 -19.45 -0.50 -43.60
C LEU A 271 -20.49 0.16 -44.51
N ARG A 272 -21.69 -0.35 -44.51
CA ARG A 272 -22.83 0.17 -45.27
C ARG A 272 -24.06 0.34 -44.40
N LYS A 273 -25.04 1.06 -44.91
CA LYS A 273 -26.36 1.17 -44.29
C LYS A 273 -26.98 -0.22 -44.10
N ASN A 274 -27.59 -0.46 -42.96
CA ASN A 274 -28.16 -1.72 -42.45
C ASN A 274 -27.12 -2.75 -41.97
N ASP A 275 -25.81 -2.48 -41.99
CA ASP A 275 -24.86 -3.29 -41.25
C ASP A 275 -25.04 -3.04 -39.74
N GLU A 276 -24.63 -4.01 -38.93
CA GLU A 276 -24.63 -3.87 -37.47
C GLU A 276 -23.19 -3.86 -36.98
N VAL A 277 -22.90 -2.96 -36.03
CA VAL A 277 -21.55 -2.79 -35.47
C VAL A 277 -21.63 -2.83 -33.96
N VAL A 278 -20.66 -3.49 -33.34
CA VAL A 278 -20.44 -3.44 -31.88
C VAL A 278 -19.38 -2.39 -31.59
N LEU A 279 -19.72 -1.43 -30.76
CA LEU A 279 -18.79 -0.43 -30.26
C LEU A 279 -18.37 -0.74 -28.84
N SER A 280 -17.09 -0.58 -28.56
CA SER A 280 -16.53 -0.57 -27.20
C SER A 280 -16.04 0.82 -26.81
N GLY A 281 -16.15 1.13 -25.54
CA GLY A 281 -15.64 2.36 -24.97
C GLY A 281 -16.26 2.69 -23.62
N ARG A 282 -15.99 3.89 -23.12
CA ARG A 282 -16.65 4.36 -21.90
C ARG A 282 -18.15 4.48 -22.12
N ARG A 283 -18.92 4.07 -21.11
CA ARG A 283 -20.38 4.03 -21.17
C ARG A 283 -20.99 5.34 -21.65
N GLU A 284 -20.52 6.48 -21.13
CA GLU A 284 -21.02 7.81 -21.46
C GLU A 284 -20.83 8.18 -22.94
N PHE A 285 -19.80 7.65 -23.59
CA PHE A 285 -19.54 7.92 -25.00
C PHE A 285 -20.26 6.93 -25.92
N VAL A 286 -20.34 5.67 -25.51
CA VAL A 286 -21.00 4.63 -26.32
C VAL A 286 -22.50 4.89 -26.44
N ILE A 287 -23.17 5.22 -25.31
CA ILE A 287 -24.62 5.47 -25.30
C ILE A 287 -25.02 6.69 -26.17
N GLY A 288 -24.17 7.71 -26.23
CA GLY A 288 -24.41 8.91 -27.02
C GLY A 288 -24.32 8.73 -28.54
N GLU A 289 -23.89 7.57 -29.04
CA GLU A 289 -23.73 7.32 -30.47
C GLU A 289 -25.02 6.79 -31.15
N GLU A 290 -26.07 6.50 -30.39
CA GLU A 290 -27.36 6.09 -30.90
C GLU A 290 -27.98 7.12 -31.88
N ASP A 291 -27.86 8.40 -31.55
CA ASP A 291 -28.37 9.50 -32.35
C ASP A 291 -27.63 9.67 -33.69
N TRP A 292 -26.36 9.24 -33.75
CA TRP A 292 -25.54 9.44 -34.94
C TRP A 292 -25.34 8.19 -35.79
N ILE A 293 -25.13 7.02 -35.19
CA ILE A 293 -24.94 5.76 -35.92
C ILE A 293 -26.29 5.14 -36.30
N GLY A 294 -27.18 5.08 -35.32
CA GLY A 294 -28.51 4.50 -35.43
C GLY A 294 -28.91 3.69 -34.19
N PRO A 295 -30.10 3.09 -34.18
CA PRO A 295 -30.64 2.48 -32.97
C PRO A 295 -29.80 1.32 -32.44
N GLU A 296 -29.78 1.20 -31.09
CA GLU A 296 -29.15 0.08 -30.39
C GLU A 296 -29.89 -1.23 -30.73
N VAL A 297 -29.13 -2.30 -30.94
CA VAL A 297 -29.63 -3.65 -31.21
C VAL A 297 -29.25 -4.57 -30.05
N ILE A 298 -30.24 -5.22 -29.47
CA ILE A 298 -30.02 -6.24 -28.43
C ILE A 298 -29.84 -7.59 -29.11
N ASP A 299 -28.63 -8.00 -29.38
CA ASP A 299 -28.29 -9.25 -30.04
C ASP A 299 -27.20 -10.01 -29.28
N ALA A 300 -27.59 -11.16 -28.71
CA ALA A 300 -26.70 -12.00 -27.92
C ALA A 300 -25.55 -12.59 -28.76
N GLN A 301 -25.78 -12.96 -30.03
CA GLN A 301 -24.73 -13.53 -30.90
C GLN A 301 -23.67 -12.49 -31.28
N LEU A 302 -24.11 -11.26 -31.50
CA LEU A 302 -23.22 -10.17 -31.88
C LEU A 302 -22.35 -9.72 -30.67
N LEU A 303 -22.89 -9.85 -29.46
CA LEU A 303 -22.21 -9.50 -28.21
C LEU A 303 -21.48 -10.68 -27.52
N ASP A 304 -21.61 -11.90 -28.07
CA ASP A 304 -20.92 -13.08 -27.55
C ASP A 304 -19.46 -13.16 -28.05
N PHE A 305 -18.58 -12.42 -27.40
CA PHE A 305 -17.13 -12.48 -27.62
C PHE A 305 -16.37 -12.36 -26.31
N PRO A 306 -15.18 -12.99 -26.22
CA PRO A 306 -14.40 -12.99 -24.98
C PRO A 306 -13.75 -11.62 -24.74
N ALA A 307 -14.35 -10.83 -23.84
CA ALA A 307 -13.71 -9.66 -23.25
C ALA A 307 -12.97 -10.07 -21.97
N GLU A 308 -11.79 -9.58 -21.76
CA GLU A 308 -10.96 -9.92 -20.60
C GLU A 308 -10.39 -8.65 -19.94
N THR A 309 -10.25 -8.70 -18.63
CA THR A 309 -9.49 -7.71 -17.87
C THR A 309 -8.26 -8.39 -17.30
N LEU A 310 -7.07 -7.97 -17.75
CA LEU A 310 -5.81 -8.53 -17.30
C LEU A 310 -5.00 -7.50 -16.48
N PRO A 311 -4.51 -7.87 -15.30
CA PRO A 311 -3.50 -7.10 -14.60
C PRO A 311 -2.13 -7.31 -15.28
N VAL A 312 -1.51 -6.24 -15.74
CA VAL A 312 -0.23 -6.26 -16.45
C VAL A 312 0.80 -5.47 -15.66
N MET A 313 1.83 -6.13 -15.20
CA MET A 313 2.98 -5.48 -14.56
C MET A 313 3.88 -4.89 -15.62
N VAL A 314 4.13 -3.58 -15.54
CA VAL A 314 5.02 -2.87 -16.46
C VAL A 314 6.47 -3.22 -16.14
N THR A 315 7.10 -3.97 -17.03
CA THR A 315 8.52 -4.37 -16.90
C THR A 315 9.41 -3.84 -18.02
N HIS A 316 8.83 -3.55 -19.19
CA HIS A 316 9.59 -3.03 -20.30
C HIS A 316 9.99 -1.57 -20.09
N ARG A 317 11.29 -1.29 -20.24
CA ARG A 317 11.87 0.04 -20.00
C ARG A 317 11.32 1.12 -20.93
N THR A 318 10.82 0.74 -22.08
CA THR A 318 10.26 1.64 -23.10
C THR A 318 9.02 2.40 -22.58
N PHE A 319 8.25 1.77 -21.68
CA PHE A 319 7.02 2.35 -21.15
C PHE A 319 7.15 2.83 -19.71
N ALA A 320 8.21 2.41 -19.02
CA ALA A 320 8.51 2.88 -17.68
C ALA A 320 9.04 4.33 -17.73
N GLY A 321 8.31 5.24 -17.11
CA GLY A 321 8.57 6.68 -17.14
C GLY A 321 7.76 7.43 -18.21
N GLU A 322 6.92 6.73 -18.99
CA GLU A 322 6.05 7.35 -19.98
C GLU A 322 4.66 7.69 -19.39
N THR A 323 4.01 8.69 -19.98
CA THR A 323 2.67 9.09 -19.57
C THR A 323 1.61 8.14 -20.12
N VAL A 324 0.48 8.04 -19.41
CA VAL A 324 -0.70 7.28 -19.85
C VAL A 324 -1.13 7.70 -21.27
N ALA A 325 -1.08 9.00 -21.59
CA ALA A 325 -1.42 9.49 -22.94
C ALA A 325 -0.51 8.89 -24.02
N LYS A 326 0.80 8.85 -23.79
CA LYS A 326 1.76 8.27 -24.75
C LYS A 326 1.58 6.77 -24.90
N ILE A 327 1.30 6.06 -23.81
CA ILE A 327 1.03 4.62 -23.84
C ILE A 327 -0.26 4.35 -24.62
N ARG A 328 -1.32 5.10 -24.35
CA ARG A 328 -2.61 5.00 -25.07
C ARG A 328 -2.48 5.25 -26.58
N ALA A 329 -1.54 6.10 -26.99
CA ALA A 329 -1.30 6.43 -28.40
C ALA A 329 -0.58 5.31 -29.18
N GLN A 330 -0.08 4.26 -28.52
CA GLN A 330 0.59 3.14 -29.18
C GLN A 330 -0.41 2.28 -29.98
N LYS A 331 0.04 1.77 -31.13
CA LYS A 331 -0.81 0.92 -32.00
C LYS A 331 -1.35 -0.32 -31.30
N PHE A 332 -0.56 -0.95 -30.43
CA PHE A 332 -0.96 -2.15 -29.69
C PHE A 332 -2.01 -1.88 -28.59
N MET A 333 -2.31 -0.62 -28.29
CA MET A 333 -3.36 -0.19 -27.36
C MET A 333 -4.69 0.07 -28.08
N HIS A 334 -4.79 -0.27 -29.38
CA HIS A 334 -6.06 -0.24 -30.11
C HIS A 334 -7.02 -1.25 -29.47
N GLY A 335 -8.26 -0.86 -29.23
CA GLY A 335 -9.25 -1.71 -28.54
C GLY A 335 -8.97 -1.99 -27.06
N VAL A 336 -7.85 -1.50 -26.49
CA VAL A 336 -7.45 -1.75 -25.11
C VAL A 336 -7.57 -0.49 -24.26
N SER A 337 -8.25 -0.60 -23.14
CA SER A 337 -8.45 0.47 -22.17
C SER A 337 -7.69 0.19 -20.86
N ILE A 338 -7.04 1.22 -20.31
CA ILE A 338 -6.44 1.18 -18.98
C ILE A 338 -7.54 1.56 -17.98
N ARG A 339 -7.99 0.59 -17.20
CA ARG A 339 -9.06 0.75 -16.20
C ARG A 339 -8.53 1.30 -14.88
N ASN A 340 -7.41 0.78 -14.43
CA ASN A 340 -6.81 1.11 -13.15
C ASN A 340 -5.29 1.03 -13.21
N ILE A 341 -4.61 1.78 -12.34
CA ILE A 341 -3.17 1.69 -12.11
C ILE A 341 -2.96 1.45 -10.63
N LYS A 342 -2.36 0.31 -10.29
CA LYS A 342 -1.97 -0.01 -8.92
C LYS A 342 -0.46 0.14 -8.76
N ARG A 343 -0.06 0.95 -7.80
CA ARG A 343 1.34 1.21 -7.43
C ARG A 343 1.55 0.80 -5.99
N ALA A 344 2.29 -0.27 -5.75
CA ALA A 344 2.45 -0.87 -4.41
C ALA A 344 1.12 -1.19 -3.71
N GLY A 345 0.11 -1.65 -4.45
CA GLY A 345 -1.22 -1.95 -3.92
C GLY A 345 -2.11 -0.71 -3.68
N ILE A 346 -1.63 0.50 -4.00
CA ILE A 346 -2.40 1.76 -3.90
C ILE A 346 -2.86 2.17 -5.30
N ASN A 347 -4.13 2.54 -5.43
CA ASN A 347 -4.64 3.07 -6.69
C ASN A 347 -4.06 4.45 -6.98
N VAL A 348 -3.59 4.64 -8.21
CA VAL A 348 -3.08 5.90 -8.73
C VAL A 348 -4.07 6.41 -9.78
N PRO A 349 -4.38 7.72 -9.80
CA PRO A 349 -5.30 8.29 -10.80
C PRO A 349 -4.87 7.99 -12.24
N VAL A 350 -5.82 7.52 -13.09
CA VAL A 350 -5.56 7.20 -14.51
C VAL A 350 -5.81 8.43 -15.37
N LEU A 351 -4.93 9.42 -15.26
CA LEU A 351 -5.00 10.69 -15.99
C LEU A 351 -4.00 10.70 -17.17
N SER A 352 -4.23 11.54 -18.17
CA SER A 352 -3.39 11.59 -19.39
C SER A 352 -1.91 11.85 -19.11
N LYS A 353 -1.60 12.66 -18.10
CA LYS A 353 -0.23 12.99 -17.68
C LYS A 353 0.31 12.10 -16.56
N THR A 354 -0.48 11.16 -16.03
CA THR A 354 0.03 10.21 -15.03
C THR A 354 1.18 9.40 -15.64
N VAL A 355 2.31 9.44 -14.98
CA VAL A 355 3.50 8.67 -15.39
C VAL A 355 3.35 7.25 -14.88
N VAL A 356 3.51 6.30 -15.80
CA VAL A 356 3.53 4.85 -15.49
C VAL A 356 4.97 4.44 -15.24
N ASP A 357 5.19 3.71 -14.17
CA ASP A 357 6.52 3.29 -13.76
C ASP A 357 6.71 1.78 -13.84
N SER A 358 7.98 1.36 -13.85
CA SER A 358 8.32 -0.08 -13.76
C SER A 358 7.81 -0.66 -12.44
N GLY A 359 7.07 -1.77 -12.51
CA GLY A 359 6.42 -2.42 -11.36
C GLY A 359 5.01 -1.91 -11.05
N ASP A 360 4.49 -0.93 -11.79
CA ASP A 360 3.07 -0.60 -11.75
C ASP A 360 2.26 -1.74 -12.37
N ILE A 361 1.10 -2.03 -11.81
CA ILE A 361 0.15 -2.99 -12.34
C ILE A 361 -0.98 -2.21 -13.01
N LEU A 362 -1.09 -2.38 -14.34
CA LEU A 362 -2.15 -1.78 -15.15
C LEU A 362 -3.26 -2.80 -15.36
N GLU A 363 -4.48 -2.49 -15.00
CA GLU A 363 -5.64 -3.30 -15.35
C GLU A 363 -6.09 -2.93 -16.76
N LEU A 364 -5.73 -3.78 -17.73
CA LEU A 364 -6.07 -3.62 -19.14
C LEU A 364 -7.37 -4.37 -19.44
N THR A 365 -8.32 -3.70 -20.10
CA THR A 365 -9.63 -4.27 -20.49
C THR A 365 -9.84 -4.11 -21.98
N GLY A 366 -10.33 -5.13 -22.64
CA GLY A 366 -10.64 -5.16 -24.07
C GLY A 366 -10.90 -6.58 -24.57
N LEU A 367 -10.86 -6.80 -25.88
CA LEU A 367 -10.90 -8.14 -26.45
C LEU A 367 -9.70 -8.96 -25.98
N LYS A 368 -9.90 -10.23 -25.68
CA LYS A 368 -8.89 -11.12 -25.10
C LYS A 368 -7.57 -11.08 -25.86
N HIS A 369 -7.60 -11.23 -27.21
CA HIS A 369 -6.39 -11.26 -28.03
C HIS A 369 -5.66 -9.92 -28.07
N GLU A 370 -6.39 -8.79 -28.04
CA GLU A 370 -5.80 -7.44 -28.03
C GLU A 370 -5.15 -7.14 -26.67
N VAL A 371 -5.87 -7.47 -25.58
CA VAL A 371 -5.35 -7.30 -24.22
C VAL A 371 -4.11 -8.17 -24.00
N GLU A 372 -4.11 -9.43 -24.46
CA GLU A 372 -2.93 -10.31 -24.40
C GLU A 372 -1.77 -9.77 -25.24
N GLY A 373 -2.08 -9.22 -26.44
CA GLY A 373 -1.10 -8.57 -27.31
C GLY A 373 -0.46 -7.34 -26.66
N ALA A 374 -1.29 -6.46 -26.12
CA ALA A 374 -0.84 -5.27 -25.39
C ALA A 374 -0.02 -5.63 -24.15
N ALA A 375 -0.46 -6.63 -23.41
CA ALA A 375 0.23 -7.10 -22.22
C ALA A 375 1.67 -7.59 -22.52
N LYS A 376 1.86 -8.36 -23.59
CA LYS A 376 3.19 -8.83 -24.04
C LYS A 376 4.14 -7.69 -24.41
N GLN A 377 3.61 -6.59 -24.94
CA GLN A 377 4.41 -5.41 -25.28
C GLN A 377 4.79 -4.58 -24.07
N MET A 378 3.91 -4.51 -23.06
CA MET A 378 4.12 -3.68 -21.88
C MET A 378 4.93 -4.37 -20.79
N GLY A 379 4.82 -5.70 -20.71
CA GLY A 379 5.52 -6.44 -19.70
C GLY A 379 4.94 -7.82 -19.43
N TYR A 380 4.68 -8.11 -18.19
CA TYR A 380 4.24 -9.41 -17.70
C TYR A 380 2.79 -9.39 -17.26
N ILE A 381 2.02 -10.36 -17.75
CA ILE A 381 0.64 -10.57 -17.29
C ILE A 381 0.73 -11.15 -15.86
N ASP A 382 0.36 -10.35 -14.89
CA ASP A 382 0.30 -10.77 -13.48
C ASP A 382 -1.01 -11.55 -13.26
N ARG A 383 -1.13 -12.71 -13.93
CA ARG A 383 -2.28 -13.58 -13.71
C ARG A 383 -2.26 -13.99 -12.24
N PRO A 384 -3.38 -13.85 -11.52
CA PRO A 384 -3.46 -14.28 -10.13
C PRO A 384 -3.11 -15.77 -10.07
N THR A 385 -1.89 -16.06 -9.65
CA THR A 385 -1.50 -17.44 -9.32
C THR A 385 -2.03 -17.75 -7.95
N ASN A 386 -2.73 -18.86 -7.79
CA ASN A 386 -3.24 -19.31 -6.49
C ASN A 386 -2.15 -19.94 -5.62
N GLN A 387 -0.91 -19.97 -6.09
CA GLN A 387 0.21 -20.62 -5.41
C GLN A 387 1.33 -19.61 -5.12
N THR A 388 1.84 -19.70 -3.89
CA THR A 388 3.00 -18.94 -3.45
C THR A 388 4.27 -19.73 -3.74
N ASP A 389 5.29 -19.07 -4.29
CA ASP A 389 6.61 -19.66 -4.42
C ASP A 389 7.30 -19.74 -3.05
N MET A 390 7.04 -20.84 -2.33
CA MET A 390 7.60 -21.07 -0.99
C MET A 390 9.11 -21.31 -1.02
N ILE A 391 9.68 -21.78 -2.15
CA ILE A 391 11.14 -21.91 -2.32
C ILE A 391 11.78 -20.51 -2.25
N PHE A 392 11.18 -19.56 -2.95
CA PHE A 392 11.64 -18.18 -2.98
C PHE A 392 11.49 -17.50 -1.60
N VAL A 393 10.38 -17.70 -0.91
CA VAL A 393 10.16 -17.18 0.44
C VAL A 393 11.16 -17.77 1.43
N GLY A 394 11.29 -19.09 1.45
CA GLY A 394 12.21 -19.79 2.36
C GLY A 394 13.67 -19.40 2.14
N LEU A 395 14.10 -19.37 0.88
CA LEU A 395 15.46 -18.94 0.51
C LEU A 395 15.73 -17.47 0.91
N GLY A 396 14.76 -16.60 0.66
CA GLY A 396 14.88 -15.19 1.00
C GLY A 396 15.02 -14.95 2.51
N ILE A 397 14.20 -15.62 3.32
CA ILE A 397 14.29 -15.54 4.78
C ILE A 397 15.60 -16.15 5.29
N LEU A 398 16.02 -17.32 4.75
CA LEU A 398 17.26 -17.97 5.14
C LEU A 398 18.47 -17.07 4.86
N LEU A 399 18.62 -16.61 3.61
CA LEU A 399 19.75 -15.76 3.21
C LEU A 399 19.73 -14.43 3.98
N GLY A 400 18.54 -13.81 4.11
CA GLY A 400 18.38 -12.59 4.89
C GLY A 400 18.74 -12.77 6.35
N GLY A 401 18.24 -13.83 6.98
CA GLY A 401 18.54 -14.14 8.36
C GLY A 401 20.03 -14.40 8.60
N LEU A 402 20.68 -15.18 7.73
CA LEU A 402 22.13 -15.42 7.81
C LEU A 402 22.93 -14.09 7.65
N PHE A 403 22.57 -13.28 6.68
CA PHE A 403 23.23 -11.98 6.48
C PHE A 403 23.01 -11.04 7.67
N GLY A 404 21.79 -10.98 8.20
CA GLY A 404 21.46 -10.15 9.35
C GLY A 404 22.12 -10.59 10.65
N ALA A 405 22.43 -11.88 10.78
CA ALA A 405 23.14 -12.45 11.93
C ALA A 405 24.66 -12.10 11.95
N LEU A 406 25.21 -11.60 10.83
CA LEU A 406 26.59 -11.14 10.79
C LEU A 406 26.78 -9.94 11.73
N ALA A 407 27.61 -10.09 12.73
CA ALA A 407 27.93 -9.03 13.69
C ALA A 407 29.29 -8.40 13.36
N ILE A 408 29.33 -7.08 13.27
CA ILE A 408 30.56 -6.30 13.16
C ILE A 408 30.85 -5.73 14.56
N HIS A 409 32.02 -6.02 15.10
CA HIS A 409 32.43 -5.51 16.40
C HIS A 409 33.09 -4.14 16.25
N LEU A 410 32.39 -3.08 16.67
CA LEU A 410 32.94 -1.74 16.76
C LEU A 410 33.13 -1.35 18.25
N GLY A 411 34.37 -1.14 18.67
CA GLY A 411 34.64 -0.74 20.04
C GLY A 411 34.21 -1.75 21.13
N GLY A 412 34.14 -3.06 20.78
CA GLY A 412 33.71 -4.11 21.70
C GLY A 412 32.19 -4.34 21.74
N VAL A 413 31.39 -3.53 21.04
CA VAL A 413 29.93 -3.71 20.92
C VAL A 413 29.61 -4.45 19.61
N PRO A 414 28.94 -5.61 19.66
CA PRO A 414 28.48 -6.30 18.45
C PRO A 414 27.32 -5.52 17.81
N ILE A 415 27.56 -4.96 16.64
CA ILE A 415 26.52 -4.31 15.83
C ILE A 415 26.08 -5.29 14.76
N SER A 416 24.84 -5.75 14.80
CA SER A 416 24.22 -6.58 13.76
C SER A 416 22.86 -6.04 13.38
N LEU A 417 22.40 -6.37 12.17
CA LEU A 417 21.03 -6.07 11.73
C LEU A 417 19.99 -6.98 12.40
N SER A 418 20.44 -7.97 13.17
CA SER A 418 19.65 -9.13 13.61
C SER A 418 19.08 -9.97 12.45
N THR A 419 18.65 -11.21 12.74
CA THR A 419 17.99 -12.07 11.74
C THR A 419 16.76 -11.39 11.16
N SER A 420 16.05 -10.64 11.97
CA SER A 420 14.83 -9.89 11.64
C SER A 420 15.09 -8.76 10.63
N GLY A 421 16.08 -7.92 10.89
CA GLY A 421 16.49 -6.85 9.98
C GLY A 421 17.02 -7.40 8.66
N GLY A 422 17.75 -8.52 8.70
CA GLY A 422 18.21 -9.22 7.51
C GLY A 422 17.05 -9.75 6.66
N ALA A 423 16.02 -10.33 7.27
CA ALA A 423 14.81 -10.78 6.56
C ALA A 423 14.07 -9.63 5.87
N LEU A 424 13.99 -8.45 6.50
CA LEU A 424 13.43 -7.25 5.90
C LEU A 424 14.20 -6.83 4.64
N ILE A 425 15.53 -6.76 4.73
CA ILE A 425 16.39 -6.36 3.60
C ILE A 425 16.31 -7.39 2.48
N ALA A 426 16.33 -8.68 2.79
CA ALA A 426 16.11 -9.72 1.80
C ALA A 426 14.75 -9.56 1.13
N GLY A 427 13.69 -9.33 1.88
CA GLY A 427 12.36 -9.03 1.33
C GLY A 427 12.40 -7.85 0.35
N LEU A 428 13.04 -6.73 0.70
CA LEU A 428 13.22 -5.56 -0.18
C LEU A 428 13.90 -5.93 -1.50
N LEU A 429 15.02 -6.66 -1.43
CA LEU A 429 15.78 -7.09 -2.60
C LEU A 429 14.98 -8.07 -3.47
N PHE A 430 14.35 -9.04 -2.85
CA PHE A 430 13.56 -10.07 -3.56
C PHE A 430 12.30 -9.47 -4.20
N GLY A 431 11.61 -8.54 -3.54
CA GLY A 431 10.50 -7.79 -4.12
C GLY A 431 10.94 -6.95 -5.32
N TRP A 432 12.10 -6.29 -5.22
CA TRP A 432 12.68 -5.55 -6.34
C TRP A 432 13.09 -6.48 -7.48
N LEU A 433 13.74 -7.61 -7.22
CA LEU A 433 14.09 -8.61 -8.23
C LEU A 433 12.83 -9.11 -8.94
N ARG A 434 11.77 -9.42 -8.22
CA ARG A 434 10.47 -9.79 -8.80
C ARG A 434 9.93 -8.73 -9.76
N SER A 435 10.05 -7.45 -9.44
CA SER A 435 9.61 -6.36 -10.34
C SER A 435 10.44 -6.25 -11.62
N LYS A 436 11.65 -6.84 -11.64
CA LYS A 436 12.53 -6.90 -12.82
C LYS A 436 12.40 -8.22 -13.58
N HIS A 437 12.23 -9.31 -12.86
CA HIS A 437 12.15 -10.68 -13.37
C HIS A 437 10.88 -11.36 -12.85
N PRO A 438 9.73 -11.11 -13.48
CA PRO A 438 8.42 -11.58 -12.99
C PRO A 438 8.23 -13.09 -12.94
N THR A 439 9.13 -13.86 -13.55
CA THR A 439 9.07 -15.33 -13.59
C THR A 439 9.48 -16.00 -12.28
N PHE A 440 10.14 -15.27 -11.36
CA PHE A 440 10.60 -15.80 -10.08
C PHE A 440 9.83 -15.18 -8.92
N GLY A 441 9.56 -16.00 -7.91
CA GLY A 441 9.12 -15.55 -6.60
C GLY A 441 7.75 -14.89 -6.56
N GLY A 442 6.80 -15.44 -7.31
CA GLY A 442 5.40 -14.98 -7.25
C GLY A 442 4.79 -15.24 -5.88
N ILE A 443 4.45 -14.17 -5.16
CA ILE A 443 3.64 -14.24 -3.94
C ILE A 443 2.33 -13.53 -4.24
N PRO A 444 1.19 -14.25 -4.35
CA PRO A 444 -0.13 -13.65 -4.57
C PRO A 444 -0.48 -12.65 -3.47
N GLU A 445 -1.23 -11.59 -3.81
CA GLU A 445 -1.68 -10.60 -2.80
C GLU A 445 -2.38 -11.22 -1.58
N PRO A 446 -3.28 -12.22 -1.72
CA PRO A 446 -3.87 -12.90 -0.57
C PRO A 446 -2.84 -13.60 0.32
N SER A 447 -1.83 -14.25 -0.27
CA SER A 447 -0.76 -14.91 0.48
C SER A 447 0.14 -13.89 1.17
N LEU A 448 0.47 -12.80 0.49
CA LEU A 448 1.24 -11.70 1.05
C LEU A 448 0.49 -11.04 2.22
N TRP A 449 -0.83 -10.88 2.08
CA TRP A 449 -1.69 -10.41 3.15
C TRP A 449 -1.65 -11.35 4.37
N VAL A 450 -1.74 -12.66 4.16
CA VAL A 450 -1.65 -13.66 5.23
C VAL A 450 -0.29 -13.60 5.93
N LEU A 451 0.82 -13.64 5.19
CA LEU A 451 2.16 -13.57 5.75
C LEU A 451 2.37 -12.28 6.57
N ASN A 452 1.88 -11.16 6.06
CA ASN A 452 2.00 -9.86 6.73
C ASN A 452 1.10 -9.78 7.97
N ASN A 453 -0.20 -10.03 7.83
CA ASN A 453 -1.16 -9.82 8.92
C ASN A 453 -1.14 -10.94 9.95
N VAL A 454 -1.08 -12.20 9.52
CA VAL A 454 -1.01 -13.34 10.45
C VAL A 454 0.36 -13.36 11.12
N GLY A 455 1.44 -13.19 10.36
CA GLY A 455 2.79 -13.13 10.91
C GLY A 455 2.93 -12.06 11.98
N LEU A 456 2.51 -10.81 11.68
CA LEU A 456 2.55 -9.73 12.67
C LEU A 456 1.67 -10.01 13.88
N ASN A 457 0.41 -10.39 13.68
CA ASN A 457 -0.52 -10.51 14.81
C ASN A 457 -0.23 -11.74 15.68
N MET A 458 0.29 -12.84 15.12
CA MET A 458 0.79 -13.97 15.92
C MET A 458 2.02 -13.56 16.75
N PHE A 459 2.97 -12.83 16.14
CA PHE A 459 4.08 -12.26 16.87
C PHE A 459 3.60 -11.36 18.03
N ILE A 460 2.68 -10.44 17.77
CA ILE A 460 2.12 -9.52 18.77
C ILE A 460 1.33 -10.25 19.85
N ALA A 461 0.59 -11.32 19.51
CA ALA A 461 -0.09 -12.16 20.48
C ALA A 461 0.90 -12.78 21.48
N VAL A 462 2.01 -13.35 20.97
CA VAL A 462 3.07 -13.92 21.83
C VAL A 462 3.69 -12.84 22.72
N VAL A 463 3.98 -11.66 22.16
CA VAL A 463 4.51 -10.51 22.92
C VAL A 463 3.54 -10.07 24.01
N GLY A 464 2.24 -9.98 23.69
CA GLY A 464 1.20 -9.62 24.67
C GLY A 464 1.06 -10.62 25.80
N ILE A 465 1.01 -11.93 25.46
CA ILE A 465 0.94 -13.02 26.44
C ILE A 465 2.16 -12.97 27.37
N ALA A 466 3.36 -12.83 26.82
CA ALA A 466 4.59 -12.79 27.60
C ALA A 466 4.66 -11.55 28.52
N ALA A 467 4.17 -10.40 28.05
CA ALA A 467 4.17 -9.16 28.84
C ALA A 467 3.01 -9.10 29.86
N GLY A 468 2.01 -9.99 29.76
CA GLY A 468 0.80 -9.95 30.58
C GLY A 468 1.03 -9.73 32.07
N PRO A 469 1.85 -10.54 32.76
CA PRO A 469 2.07 -10.43 34.19
C PRO A 469 2.62 -9.07 34.66
N SER A 470 3.50 -8.44 33.87
CA SER A 470 4.14 -7.16 34.20
C SER A 470 3.40 -5.93 33.67
N PHE A 471 2.46 -6.10 32.74
CA PHE A 471 1.82 -5.00 32.03
C PHE A 471 1.07 -4.04 32.93
N ILE A 472 0.27 -4.55 33.85
CA ILE A 472 -0.56 -3.72 34.75
C ILE A 472 0.32 -2.87 35.68
N ALA A 473 1.41 -3.44 36.17
CA ALA A 473 2.37 -2.72 37.03
C ALA A 473 3.03 -1.59 36.24
N GLY A 474 3.59 -1.88 35.07
CA GLY A 474 4.24 -0.89 34.22
C GLY A 474 3.25 0.22 33.75
N PHE A 475 2.01 -0.13 33.45
CA PHE A 475 0.99 0.87 33.09
C PHE A 475 0.66 1.81 34.24
N LYS A 476 0.58 1.32 35.48
CA LYS A 476 0.35 2.16 36.67
C LYS A 476 1.52 3.11 36.95
N GLU A 477 2.73 2.66 36.70
CA GLU A 477 3.95 3.44 36.97
C GLU A 477 4.14 4.59 35.97
N VAL A 478 4.07 4.30 34.67
CA VAL A 478 4.45 5.26 33.61
C VAL A 478 3.36 5.57 32.58
N GLY A 479 2.17 4.95 32.68
CA GLY A 479 1.13 5.02 31.65
C GLY A 479 0.66 6.43 31.30
N VAL A 480 0.46 7.30 32.29
CA VAL A 480 0.01 8.69 32.07
C VAL A 480 1.10 9.52 31.42
N SER A 481 2.34 9.38 31.89
CA SER A 481 3.48 10.10 31.29
C SER A 481 3.72 9.64 29.84
N LEU A 482 3.65 8.34 29.59
CA LEU A 482 3.76 7.78 28.23
C LEU A 482 2.68 8.27 27.27
N PHE A 483 1.47 8.48 27.75
CA PHE A 483 0.38 9.03 26.91
C PHE A 483 0.70 10.46 26.44
N ILE A 484 1.11 11.33 27.36
CA ILE A 484 1.46 12.73 27.06
C ILE A 484 2.70 12.78 26.16
N VAL A 485 3.75 12.04 26.54
CA VAL A 485 5.00 11.98 25.79
C VAL A 485 4.79 11.36 24.42
N GLY A 486 3.94 10.33 24.32
CA GLY A 486 3.53 9.72 23.05
C GLY A 486 2.80 10.69 22.13
N ALA A 487 1.94 11.54 22.67
CA ALA A 487 1.29 12.62 21.92
C ALA A 487 2.30 13.61 21.35
N LEU A 488 3.29 14.03 22.15
CA LEU A 488 4.40 14.91 21.70
C LEU A 488 5.28 14.21 20.69
N ALA A 489 5.68 12.95 20.94
CA ALA A 489 6.50 12.15 20.04
C ALA A 489 5.82 11.88 18.69
N THR A 490 4.50 11.96 18.65
CA THR A 490 3.70 11.89 17.41
C THR A 490 3.60 13.25 16.73
N ALA A 491 3.25 14.30 17.47
CA ALA A 491 2.95 15.61 16.91
C ALA A 491 4.20 16.32 16.38
N ILE A 492 5.33 16.26 17.12
CA ILE A 492 6.57 16.96 16.75
C ILE A 492 7.06 16.54 15.35
N PRO A 493 7.24 15.24 15.03
CA PRO A 493 7.67 14.84 13.68
C PRO A 493 6.67 15.22 12.60
N LEU A 494 5.36 15.12 12.87
CA LEU A 494 4.34 15.48 11.88
C LEU A 494 4.36 16.97 11.53
N LEU A 495 4.44 17.83 12.55
CA LEU A 495 4.51 19.28 12.34
C LEU A 495 5.83 19.66 11.66
N ALA A 496 6.96 19.11 12.10
CA ALA A 496 8.25 19.31 11.45
C ALA A 496 8.19 18.84 9.97
N GLY A 497 7.59 17.68 9.70
CA GLY A 497 7.41 17.15 8.36
C GLY A 497 6.61 18.09 7.45
N LEU A 498 5.48 18.61 7.93
CA LEU A 498 4.68 19.57 7.17
C LEU A 498 5.46 20.87 6.88
N LEU A 499 6.22 21.36 7.86
CA LEU A 499 7.07 22.55 7.66
C LEU A 499 8.20 22.27 6.68
N MET A 500 8.89 21.13 6.80
CA MET A 500 9.94 20.72 5.84
C MET A 500 9.38 20.55 4.43
N ALA A 501 8.23 19.88 4.27
CA ALA A 501 7.60 19.70 2.96
C ALA A 501 7.27 21.04 2.30
N ARG A 502 6.71 22.00 3.07
CA ARG A 502 6.32 23.32 2.58
C ARG A 502 7.50 24.24 2.29
N TYR A 503 8.43 24.38 3.22
CA TYR A 503 9.46 25.44 3.16
C TYR A 503 10.80 24.94 2.61
N LEU A 504 11.22 23.72 2.95
CA LEU A 504 12.50 23.17 2.52
C LEU A 504 12.39 22.51 1.16
N PHE A 505 11.44 21.59 0.99
CA PHE A 505 11.25 20.85 -0.27
C PHE A 505 10.30 21.53 -1.24
N LYS A 506 9.49 22.50 -0.77
CA LYS A 506 8.52 23.24 -1.57
C LYS A 506 7.58 22.33 -2.37
N PHE A 507 7.17 21.23 -1.76
CA PHE A 507 6.23 20.31 -2.38
C PHE A 507 4.85 20.96 -2.54
N HIS A 508 4.15 20.54 -3.59
CA HIS A 508 2.74 20.86 -3.76
C HIS A 508 1.94 20.45 -2.51
N PRO A 509 0.92 21.22 -2.05
CA PRO A 509 0.19 20.91 -0.82
C PRO A 509 -0.33 19.48 -0.71
N ALA A 510 -0.92 18.94 -1.79
CA ALA A 510 -1.38 17.56 -1.85
C ALA A 510 -0.24 16.56 -1.61
N LEU A 511 0.91 16.77 -2.28
CA LEU A 511 2.10 15.92 -2.11
C LEU A 511 2.69 16.07 -0.71
N SER A 512 2.66 17.26 -0.11
CA SER A 512 3.15 17.52 1.25
C SER A 512 2.43 16.67 2.29
N LEU A 513 1.11 16.59 2.20
CA LEU A 513 0.28 15.74 3.08
C LEU A 513 0.59 14.25 2.86
N GLY A 514 0.61 13.83 1.60
CA GLY A 514 0.90 12.45 1.23
C GLY A 514 2.30 12.00 1.64
N CYS A 515 3.33 12.82 1.35
CA CYS A 515 4.71 12.54 1.75
C CYS A 515 4.87 12.42 3.27
N THR A 516 4.22 13.31 4.03
CA THR A 516 4.28 13.29 5.50
C THR A 516 3.59 12.04 6.06
N ALA A 517 2.42 11.67 5.53
CA ALA A 517 1.74 10.43 5.90
C ALA A 517 2.56 9.18 5.55
N GLY A 518 3.17 9.18 4.36
CA GLY A 518 3.99 8.06 3.88
C GLY A 518 5.26 7.86 4.71
N ALA A 519 6.04 8.90 4.96
CA ALA A 519 7.26 8.83 5.77
C ALA A 519 6.99 8.33 7.21
N ARG A 520 5.76 8.51 7.70
CA ARG A 520 5.26 7.99 8.99
C ARG A 520 4.57 6.65 8.90
N THR A 521 4.52 6.02 7.73
CA THR A 521 3.89 4.71 7.49
C THR A 521 2.40 4.62 7.90
N THR A 522 1.71 5.76 8.00
CA THR A 522 0.33 5.81 8.49
C THR A 522 -0.69 5.82 7.35
N THR A 523 -1.18 4.63 6.98
CA THR A 523 -2.22 4.47 5.94
C THR A 523 -3.56 5.04 6.39
N ALA A 524 -3.86 4.97 7.70
CA ALA A 524 -5.08 5.56 8.25
C ALA A 524 -5.13 7.09 8.06
N ALA A 525 -3.97 7.76 8.20
CA ALA A 525 -3.90 9.20 7.94
C ALA A 525 -4.04 9.52 6.46
N LEU A 526 -3.49 8.68 5.55
CA LEU A 526 -3.68 8.88 4.11
C LEU A 526 -5.18 8.84 3.75
N GLY A 527 -5.92 7.83 4.22
CA GLY A 527 -7.36 7.76 3.99
C GLY A 527 -8.11 8.98 4.54
N ALA A 528 -7.79 9.41 5.76
CA ALA A 528 -8.39 10.61 6.35
C ALA A 528 -8.06 11.90 5.58
N ILE A 529 -6.85 12.00 5.00
CA ILE A 529 -6.46 13.13 4.12
C ILE A 529 -7.30 13.08 2.84
N GLN A 530 -7.36 11.94 2.16
CA GLN A 530 -8.11 11.77 0.91
C GLN A 530 -9.59 12.12 1.09
N ASP A 531 -10.20 11.63 2.18
CA ASP A 531 -11.58 11.99 2.53
C ASP A 531 -11.75 13.51 2.79
N ALA A 532 -10.78 14.15 3.45
CA ALA A 532 -10.85 15.57 3.77
C ALA A 532 -10.66 16.46 2.55
N VAL A 533 -9.71 16.12 1.66
CA VAL A 533 -9.43 16.91 0.45
C VAL A 533 -10.25 16.47 -0.76
N GLU A 534 -11.04 15.38 -0.65
CA GLU A 534 -11.88 14.81 -1.71
C GLU A 534 -11.08 14.48 -2.99
N SER A 535 -9.87 13.95 -2.82
CA SER A 535 -8.94 13.68 -3.93
C SER A 535 -7.96 12.56 -3.59
N ASP A 536 -7.58 11.77 -4.61
CA ASP A 536 -6.56 10.72 -4.50
C ASP A 536 -5.13 11.22 -4.74
N THR A 537 -4.93 12.49 -5.09
CA THR A 537 -3.61 13.05 -5.40
C THR A 537 -2.59 12.93 -4.26
N PRO A 538 -2.94 12.97 -2.96
CA PRO A 538 -2.00 12.73 -1.88
C PRO A 538 -1.28 11.36 -1.95
N ALA A 539 -1.92 10.35 -2.57
CA ALA A 539 -1.30 9.04 -2.75
C ALA A 539 -0.02 9.07 -3.60
N LEU A 540 0.12 10.05 -4.50
CA LEU A 540 1.32 10.22 -5.33
C LEU A 540 2.57 10.51 -4.50
N GLY A 541 2.44 11.31 -3.43
CA GLY A 541 3.53 11.58 -2.50
C GLY A 541 3.76 10.45 -1.49
N TYR A 542 2.70 9.71 -1.17
CA TYR A 542 2.73 8.67 -0.15
C TYR A 542 3.60 7.47 -0.51
N THR A 543 3.52 6.98 -1.75
CA THR A 543 4.08 5.67 -2.13
C THR A 543 5.59 5.54 -1.93
N VAL A 544 6.37 6.52 -2.41
CA VAL A 544 7.83 6.51 -2.29
C VAL A 544 8.25 6.73 -0.84
N THR A 545 7.67 7.72 -0.18
CA THR A 545 8.00 8.05 1.21
C THR A 545 7.61 6.96 2.19
N TYR A 546 6.51 6.22 1.91
CA TYR A 546 6.12 5.04 2.68
C TYR A 546 7.15 3.92 2.61
N ALA A 547 7.69 3.64 1.42
CA ALA A 547 8.69 2.58 1.26
C ALA A 547 9.97 2.90 2.03
N VAL A 548 10.45 4.14 1.93
CA VAL A 548 11.64 4.62 2.66
C VAL A 548 11.37 4.67 4.16
N GLY A 549 10.23 5.24 4.57
CA GLY A 549 9.82 5.37 5.96
C GLY A 549 9.69 4.01 6.64
N ASN A 550 9.01 3.07 6.00
CA ASN A 550 8.81 1.73 6.54
C ASN A 550 10.14 0.99 6.78
N THR A 551 11.10 1.17 5.87
CA THR A 551 12.43 0.57 6.01
C THR A 551 13.24 1.21 7.13
N LEU A 552 13.37 2.54 7.13
CA LEU A 552 14.20 3.25 8.09
C LEU A 552 13.63 3.20 9.51
N LEU A 553 12.31 3.37 9.67
CA LEU A 553 11.71 3.31 11.01
C LEU A 553 11.86 1.93 11.66
N ILE A 554 11.85 0.85 10.89
CA ILE A 554 12.14 -0.49 11.42
C ILE A 554 13.59 -0.57 11.90
N ILE A 555 14.55 -0.08 11.09
CA ILE A 555 15.97 -0.04 11.45
C ILE A 555 16.21 0.82 12.71
N TRP A 556 15.43 1.88 12.91
CA TRP A 556 15.50 2.71 14.11
C TRP A 556 15.18 1.94 15.39
N GLY A 557 14.54 0.77 15.29
CA GLY A 557 14.38 -0.16 16.41
C GLY A 557 15.72 -0.65 16.98
N VAL A 558 16.72 -0.86 16.13
CA VAL A 558 18.10 -1.15 16.57
C VAL A 558 18.73 0.10 17.16
N VAL A 559 18.64 1.21 16.43
CA VAL A 559 19.33 2.46 16.78
C VAL A 559 18.85 3.02 18.12
N ILE A 560 17.54 3.02 18.40
CA ILE A 560 17.02 3.53 19.67
C ILE A 560 17.54 2.71 20.86
N VAL A 561 17.65 1.39 20.72
CA VAL A 561 18.21 0.52 21.78
C VAL A 561 19.68 0.83 22.04
N LEU A 562 20.44 1.12 21.00
CA LEU A 562 21.89 1.43 21.13
C LEU A 562 22.15 2.86 21.64
N LEU A 563 21.21 3.80 21.46
CA LEU A 563 21.33 5.19 21.90
C LEU A 563 20.87 5.39 23.36
N MET A 564 20.09 4.47 23.90
CA MET A 564 19.55 4.54 25.26
C MET A 564 20.45 3.90 26.28
#